data_0215966893afef89fc9dc6feafd691f4
#
_entry.id   0215966893afef89fc9dc6feafd691f4
#
_cell.length_a   1.000
_cell.length_b   1.000
_cell.length_c   1.000
_cell.angle_alpha   90.00
_cell.angle_beta   90.00
_cell.angle_gamma   90.00
#
_symmetry.space_group_name_H-M   'P 1'
#
loop_
_entity.id
_entity.type
_entity.pdbx_description
1 polymer ?
#
loop_
_entity_poly.entity_id
_entity_poly.type
_entity_poly.pdbx_seq_one_letter_code
_entity_poly.pdbx_strand_id
1 'polypeptide(L)'
;MKLKKISVYAFIFLLVGCAKPDLITSDDKKIFLDDLKGKWVVINYWADWCPPCIKEIPELNKLNAKYSNELNVFLFNFDRLEGEELETQLKKINAEVPSLITDPQNIYSYTIPESLPVTFVINKKGELNNILQGPQTLEEMEKVLNL
;
A
#
# COMPACT_ATOMS: atom_id res chain seq x y z
N MET A 1 -1.33 69.77 11.11
CA MET A 1 -1.37 68.48 11.84
C MET A 1 -1.42 67.36 10.81
N LYS A 2 -0.24 66.68 10.56
CA LYS A 2 -0.11 65.65 9.50
C LYS A 2 -0.39 64.25 10.12
N LEU A 3 -1.52 63.62 9.73
CA LEU A 3 -1.77 62.25 10.10
C LEU A 3 -0.86 61.30 9.30
N LYS A 4 0.05 60.58 10.00
CA LYS A 4 0.83 59.48 9.42
C LYS A 4 -0.11 58.26 9.25
N LYS A 5 -0.28 57.84 7.98
CA LYS A 5 -0.93 56.58 7.63
C LYS A 5 -0.02 55.41 8.06
N ILE A 6 -0.41 54.69 9.10
CA ILE A 6 0.25 53.45 9.50
C ILE A 6 -0.29 52.36 8.58
N SER A 7 0.55 51.90 7.63
CA SER A 7 0.24 50.74 6.78
C SER A 7 0.47 49.47 7.56
N VAL A 8 -0.60 48.80 7.98
CA VAL A 8 -0.54 47.50 8.64
C VAL A 8 -0.39 46.44 7.55
N TYR A 9 0.83 45.98 7.31
CA TYR A 9 1.08 44.79 6.50
C TYR A 9 0.68 43.57 7.34
N ALA A 10 -0.51 43.00 7.04
CA ALA A 10 -0.93 41.70 7.59
C ALA A 10 -0.06 40.61 6.95
N PHE A 11 0.91 40.12 7.70
CA PHE A 11 1.75 38.98 7.35
C PHE A 11 0.90 37.71 7.52
N ILE A 12 0.28 37.25 6.44
CA ILE A 12 -0.44 35.98 6.43
C ILE A 12 0.58 34.86 6.49
N PHE A 13 0.77 34.31 7.70
CA PHE A 13 1.50 33.07 7.93
C PHE A 13 0.66 31.91 7.34
N LEU A 14 1.01 31.45 6.13
CA LEU A 14 0.51 30.19 5.59
C LEU A 14 1.09 29.05 6.43
N LEU A 15 0.31 28.54 7.35
CA LEU A 15 0.59 27.29 8.05
C LEU A 15 0.47 26.16 7.01
N VAL A 16 1.59 25.82 6.36
CA VAL A 16 1.70 24.58 5.59
C VAL A 16 1.72 23.45 6.60
N GLY A 17 0.55 22.93 6.93
CA GLY A 17 0.41 21.72 7.71
C GLY A 17 0.99 20.55 6.93
N CYS A 18 2.09 19.93 7.39
CA CYS A 18 2.55 18.65 6.87
C CYS A 18 1.48 17.60 7.15
N ALA A 19 0.72 17.18 6.13
CA ALA A 19 -0.20 16.08 6.26
C ALA A 19 0.59 14.80 6.59
N LYS A 20 0.11 14.04 7.59
CA LYS A 20 0.70 12.74 7.93
C LYS A 20 0.30 11.74 6.84
N PRO A 21 1.24 10.93 6.30
CA PRO A 21 0.91 9.90 5.34
C PRO A 21 0.03 8.81 5.98
N ASP A 22 -0.83 8.20 5.19
CA ASP A 22 -1.70 7.11 5.63
C ASP A 22 -0.95 5.78 5.65
N LEU A 23 -0.11 5.53 4.64
CA LEU A 23 0.73 4.34 4.51
C LEU A 23 2.18 4.72 4.25
N ILE A 24 3.10 3.85 4.66
CA ILE A 24 4.53 3.98 4.41
C ILE A 24 5.03 2.62 3.89
N THR A 25 5.87 2.63 2.87
CA THR A 25 6.52 1.43 2.33
C THR A 25 7.90 1.23 2.95
N SER A 26 8.50 0.06 2.77
CA SER A 26 9.83 -0.29 3.27
C SER A 26 10.95 0.59 2.68
N ASP A 27 10.73 1.19 1.52
CA ASP A 27 11.61 2.18 0.88
C ASP A 27 11.29 3.64 1.26
N ASP A 28 10.61 3.85 2.40
CA ASP A 28 10.22 5.15 2.95
C ASP A 28 9.28 6.01 2.06
N LYS A 29 8.65 5.41 1.05
CA LYS A 29 7.69 6.11 0.22
C LYS A 29 6.41 6.37 1.02
N LYS A 30 6.02 7.63 1.09
CA LYS A 30 4.80 8.09 1.74
C LYS A 30 3.63 7.99 0.77
N ILE A 31 2.55 7.34 1.19
CA ILE A 31 1.35 7.14 0.39
C ILE A 31 0.17 7.77 1.12
N PHE A 32 -0.60 8.56 0.40
CA PHE A 32 -1.87 9.12 0.86
C PHE A 32 -3.01 8.34 0.19
N LEU A 33 -4.09 8.08 0.93
CA LEU A 33 -5.23 7.34 0.38
C LEU A 33 -5.86 8.03 -0.83
N ASP A 34 -5.77 9.35 -0.89
CA ASP A 34 -6.24 10.11 -2.05
C ASP A 34 -5.46 9.78 -3.33
N ASP A 35 -4.19 9.44 -3.24
CA ASP A 35 -3.35 9.03 -4.37
C ASP A 35 -3.70 7.64 -4.92
N LEU A 36 -4.38 6.83 -4.12
CA LEU A 36 -4.83 5.48 -4.48
C LEU A 36 -6.23 5.47 -5.11
N LYS A 37 -7.01 6.54 -4.97
CA LYS A 37 -8.37 6.64 -5.55
C LYS A 37 -8.35 6.49 -7.06
N GLY A 38 -9.36 5.81 -7.58
CA GLY A 38 -9.49 5.54 -9.01
C GLY A 38 -8.70 4.32 -9.51
N LYS A 39 -7.86 3.72 -8.65
CA LYS A 39 -7.12 2.49 -8.93
C LYS A 39 -7.57 1.37 -7.99
N TRP A 40 -7.39 0.13 -8.43
CA TRP A 40 -7.46 -1.01 -7.53
C TRP A 40 -6.25 -1.01 -6.59
N VAL A 41 -6.44 -1.49 -5.35
CA VAL A 41 -5.33 -1.75 -4.43
C VAL A 41 -5.37 -3.22 -4.02
N VAL A 42 -4.26 -3.90 -4.22
CA VAL A 42 -4.07 -5.32 -3.89
C VAL A 42 -3.04 -5.38 -2.78
N ILE A 43 -3.41 -5.94 -1.63
CA ILE A 43 -2.53 -6.07 -0.46
C ILE A 43 -2.41 -7.55 -0.13
N ASN A 44 -1.22 -8.11 -0.33
CA ASN A 44 -0.93 -9.52 -0.06
C ASN A 44 -0.18 -9.66 1.27
N TYR A 45 -0.73 -10.46 2.17
CA TYR A 45 -0.09 -10.85 3.42
C TYR A 45 0.76 -12.10 3.21
N TRP A 46 2.04 -12.00 3.57
CA TRP A 46 3.03 -13.04 3.39
C TRP A 46 3.96 -13.17 4.60
N ALA A 47 4.70 -14.29 4.66
CA ALA A 47 5.79 -14.48 5.60
C ALA A 47 6.89 -15.33 4.93
N ASP A 48 8.14 -15.23 5.42
CA ASP A 48 9.28 -15.99 4.88
C ASP A 48 9.20 -17.48 5.17
N TRP A 49 8.53 -17.87 6.24
CA TRP A 49 8.23 -19.24 6.61
C TRP A 49 7.01 -19.84 5.90
N CYS A 50 6.36 -19.11 4.97
CA CYS A 50 5.17 -19.52 4.24
C CYS A 50 5.52 -19.91 2.77
N PRO A 51 5.78 -21.19 2.47
CA PRO A 51 6.18 -21.60 1.11
C PRO A 51 5.16 -21.25 0.01
N PRO A 52 3.83 -21.38 0.21
CA PRO A 52 2.87 -20.95 -0.80
C PRO A 52 2.88 -19.43 -1.05
N CYS A 53 3.15 -18.61 -0.01
CA CYS A 53 3.30 -17.16 -0.17
C CYS A 53 4.46 -16.83 -1.11
N ILE A 54 5.62 -17.47 -0.89
CA ILE A 54 6.82 -17.25 -1.71
C ILE A 54 6.57 -17.63 -3.17
N LYS A 55 5.81 -18.71 -3.42
CA LYS A 55 5.44 -19.14 -4.78
C LYS A 55 4.51 -18.16 -5.50
N GLU A 56 3.72 -17.37 -4.78
CA GLU A 56 2.80 -16.37 -5.32
C GLU A 56 3.50 -15.07 -5.75
N ILE A 57 4.66 -14.73 -5.16
CA ILE A 57 5.37 -13.47 -5.43
C ILE A 57 5.59 -13.19 -6.93
N PRO A 58 6.03 -14.15 -7.77
CA PRO A 58 6.15 -13.91 -9.21
C PRO A 58 4.85 -13.49 -9.89
N GLU A 59 3.71 -13.99 -9.43
CA GLU A 59 2.40 -13.63 -10.00
C GLU A 59 2.00 -12.21 -9.61
N LEU A 60 2.29 -11.79 -8.37
CA LEU A 60 2.10 -10.42 -7.91
C LEU A 60 3.02 -9.43 -8.65
N ASN A 61 4.29 -9.81 -8.89
CA ASN A 61 5.21 -9.01 -9.70
C ASN A 61 4.67 -8.80 -11.12
N LYS A 62 4.19 -9.88 -11.78
CA LYS A 62 3.57 -9.80 -13.11
C LYS A 62 2.33 -8.91 -13.13
N LEU A 63 1.45 -9.04 -12.13
CA LEU A 63 0.25 -8.23 -12.00
C LEU A 63 0.62 -6.74 -11.92
N ASN A 64 1.55 -6.40 -11.04
CA ASN A 64 2.01 -5.03 -10.86
C ASN A 64 2.66 -4.47 -12.14
N ALA A 65 3.53 -5.24 -12.78
CA ALA A 65 4.20 -4.82 -14.01
C ALA A 65 3.22 -4.59 -15.17
N LYS A 66 2.21 -5.47 -15.30
CA LYS A 66 1.24 -5.43 -16.41
C LYS A 66 0.21 -4.29 -16.25
N TYR A 67 -0.20 -3.98 -15.03
CA TYR A 67 -1.34 -3.09 -14.75
C TYR A 67 -1.02 -1.89 -13.84
N SER A 68 0.23 -1.43 -13.80
CA SER A 68 0.69 -0.33 -12.93
C SER A 68 -0.09 0.99 -13.06
N ASN A 69 -0.76 1.21 -14.21
CA ASN A 69 -1.63 2.37 -14.42
C ASN A 69 -3.02 2.21 -13.80
N GLU A 70 -3.48 0.98 -13.55
CA GLU A 70 -4.83 0.64 -13.14
C GLU A 70 -4.93 0.18 -11.69
N LEU A 71 -3.81 -0.30 -11.14
CA LEU A 71 -3.75 -0.81 -9.77
C LEU A 71 -2.42 -0.50 -9.08
N ASN A 72 -2.42 -0.68 -7.76
CA ASN A 72 -1.23 -0.71 -6.92
C ASN A 72 -1.20 -2.06 -6.20
N VAL A 73 -0.07 -2.76 -6.25
CA VAL A 73 0.16 -3.98 -5.49
C VAL A 73 1.11 -3.68 -4.35
N PHE A 74 0.77 -4.15 -3.16
CA PHE A 74 1.59 -4.06 -1.97
C PHE A 74 1.72 -5.41 -1.29
N LEU A 75 2.88 -5.67 -0.73
CA LEU A 75 3.09 -6.74 0.23
C LEU A 75 2.92 -6.20 1.66
N PHE A 76 2.54 -7.05 2.58
CA PHE A 76 2.63 -6.77 4.01
C PHE A 76 3.15 -8.01 4.74
N ASN A 77 4.27 -7.86 5.42
CA ASN A 77 4.86 -8.99 6.17
C ASN A 77 4.04 -9.27 7.43
N PHE A 78 3.58 -10.51 7.57
CA PHE A 78 2.72 -10.94 8.69
C PHE A 78 3.41 -10.78 10.06
N ASP A 79 4.73 -11.03 10.11
CA ASP A 79 5.53 -10.89 11.33
C ASP A 79 5.94 -9.43 11.59
N ARG A 80 5.51 -8.49 10.71
CA ARG A 80 5.77 -7.05 10.82
C ARG A 80 7.26 -6.70 10.85
N LEU A 81 8.04 -7.40 10.04
CA LEU A 81 9.44 -7.08 9.85
C LEU A 81 9.60 -5.68 9.24
N GLU A 82 10.66 -4.99 9.64
CA GLU A 82 11.00 -3.65 9.17
C GLU A 82 12.51 -3.53 8.90
N GLY A 83 12.90 -2.43 8.24
CA GLY A 83 14.30 -2.08 7.99
C GLY A 83 15.07 -3.17 7.22
N GLU A 84 16.33 -3.40 7.61
CA GLU A 84 17.25 -4.28 6.90
C GLU A 84 16.78 -5.75 6.87
N GLU A 85 16.06 -6.19 7.90
CA GLU A 85 15.53 -7.55 7.97
C GLU A 85 14.45 -7.76 6.89
N LEU A 86 13.48 -6.86 6.79
CA LEU A 86 12.45 -6.90 5.75
C LEU A 86 13.07 -6.82 4.35
N GLU A 87 13.99 -5.88 4.12
CA GLU A 87 14.68 -5.71 2.84
C GLU A 87 15.45 -6.97 2.41
N THR A 88 16.09 -7.64 3.37
CA THR A 88 16.80 -8.90 3.12
C THR A 88 15.83 -9.99 2.67
N GLN A 89 14.70 -10.12 3.35
CA GLN A 89 13.69 -11.11 2.99
C GLN A 89 13.04 -10.80 1.62
N LEU A 90 12.69 -9.55 1.33
CA LEU A 90 12.13 -9.14 0.03
C LEU A 90 13.08 -9.48 -1.11
N LYS A 91 14.38 -9.21 -0.96
CA LYS A 91 15.41 -9.59 -1.95
C LYS A 91 15.51 -11.10 -2.14
N LYS A 92 15.48 -11.87 -1.06
CA LYS A 92 15.56 -13.33 -1.09
C LYS A 92 14.41 -13.96 -1.88
N ILE A 93 13.21 -13.41 -1.81
CA ILE A 93 12.03 -13.89 -2.54
C ILE A 93 11.84 -13.21 -3.91
N ASN A 94 12.75 -12.34 -4.34
CA ASN A 94 12.69 -11.56 -5.57
C ASN A 94 11.38 -10.74 -5.69
N ALA A 95 10.98 -10.09 -4.61
CA ALA A 95 9.83 -9.20 -4.62
C ALA A 95 10.17 -7.90 -5.37
N GLU A 96 9.41 -7.59 -6.43
CA GLU A 96 9.51 -6.34 -7.21
C GLU A 96 8.40 -5.35 -6.82
N VAL A 97 7.40 -5.81 -6.08
CA VAL A 97 6.33 -4.96 -5.52
C VAL A 97 6.74 -4.42 -4.15
N PRO A 98 6.38 -3.17 -3.82
CA PRO A 98 6.75 -2.56 -2.54
C PRO A 98 6.05 -3.26 -1.37
N SER A 99 6.72 -3.35 -0.22
CA SER A 99 6.13 -3.81 1.03
C SER A 99 5.71 -2.63 1.89
N LEU A 100 4.52 -2.69 2.47
CA LEU A 100 4.07 -1.75 3.50
C LEU A 100 4.74 -2.07 4.82
N ILE A 101 5.10 -1.03 5.58
CA ILE A 101 5.48 -1.11 7.01
C ILE A 101 4.36 -0.58 7.91
N THR A 102 3.48 0.27 7.38
CA THR A 102 2.24 0.65 8.07
C THR A 102 1.22 -0.47 7.94
N ASP A 103 0.62 -0.90 9.06
CA ASP A 103 -0.41 -1.94 9.05
C ASP A 103 -1.68 -1.46 8.31
N PRO A 104 -2.00 -2.03 7.14
CA PRO A 104 -3.13 -1.59 6.35
C PRO A 104 -4.49 -1.94 6.96
N GLN A 105 -4.54 -2.86 7.94
CA GLN A 105 -5.76 -3.19 8.67
C GLN A 105 -6.39 -1.98 9.35
N ASN A 106 -5.56 -1.07 9.86
CA ASN A 106 -6.01 0.14 10.55
C ASN A 106 -6.76 1.11 9.62
N ILE A 107 -6.58 0.96 8.32
CA ILE A 107 -7.16 1.84 7.29
C ILE A 107 -8.41 1.21 6.69
N TYR A 108 -8.31 -0.07 6.29
CA TYR A 108 -9.36 -0.74 5.53
C TYR A 108 -10.31 -1.59 6.39
N SER A 109 -10.12 -1.59 7.72
CA SER A 109 -11.04 -2.19 8.71
C SER A 109 -11.41 -3.66 8.43
N TYR A 110 -10.44 -4.49 8.01
CA TYR A 110 -10.61 -5.93 7.90
C TYR A 110 -9.97 -6.69 9.06
N THR A 111 -10.36 -7.95 9.24
CA THR A 111 -9.79 -8.81 10.28
C THR A 111 -8.42 -9.34 9.85
N ILE A 112 -7.48 -9.45 10.79
CA ILE A 112 -6.17 -10.09 10.54
C ILE A 112 -6.41 -11.52 10.05
N PRO A 113 -5.71 -11.96 8.99
CA PRO A 113 -5.88 -13.31 8.46
C PRO A 113 -5.42 -14.39 9.45
N GLU A 114 -6.16 -15.48 9.48
CA GLU A 114 -5.82 -16.67 10.29
C GLU A 114 -4.90 -17.63 9.54
N SER A 115 -4.77 -17.47 8.21
CA SER A 115 -3.91 -18.30 7.36
C SER A 115 -3.30 -17.49 6.23
N LEU A 116 -2.14 -17.95 5.72
CA LEU A 116 -1.38 -17.31 4.66
C LEU A 116 -1.23 -18.23 3.43
N PRO A 117 -1.09 -17.66 2.23
CA PRO A 117 -1.24 -16.24 1.91
C PRO A 117 -2.71 -15.81 1.92
N VAL A 118 -2.96 -14.53 2.11
CA VAL A 118 -4.25 -13.91 1.88
C VAL A 118 -4.07 -12.58 1.18
N THR A 119 -4.92 -12.31 0.20
CA THR A 119 -4.89 -11.08 -0.58
C THR A 119 -6.18 -10.30 -0.40
N PHE A 120 -6.05 -9.07 0.08
CA PHE A 120 -7.14 -8.11 0.20
C PHE A 120 -7.20 -7.25 -1.06
N VAL A 121 -8.37 -7.19 -1.67
CA VAL A 121 -8.63 -6.39 -2.87
C VAL A 121 -9.52 -5.23 -2.50
N ILE A 122 -9.00 -4.01 -2.69
CA ILE A 122 -9.68 -2.75 -2.42
C ILE A 122 -10.11 -2.15 -3.77
N ASN A 123 -11.36 -1.76 -3.86
CA ASN A 123 -11.91 -1.19 -5.09
C ASN A 123 -11.44 0.25 -5.35
N LYS A 124 -11.77 0.79 -6.53
CA LYS A 124 -11.40 2.14 -6.97
C LYS A 124 -12.00 3.27 -6.11
N LYS A 125 -12.92 2.95 -5.20
CA LYS A 125 -13.48 3.89 -4.21
C LYS A 125 -12.77 3.85 -2.86
N GLY A 126 -11.83 2.90 -2.67
CA GLY A 126 -11.12 2.69 -1.41
C GLY A 126 -11.86 1.75 -0.43
N GLU A 127 -12.80 0.94 -0.91
CA GLU A 127 -13.58 0.00 -0.10
C GLU A 127 -13.09 -1.43 -0.31
N LEU A 128 -13.09 -2.25 0.75
CA LEU A 128 -12.78 -3.67 0.66
C LEU A 128 -13.79 -4.35 -0.27
N ASN A 129 -13.29 -5.01 -1.32
CA ASN A 129 -14.10 -5.66 -2.34
C ASN A 129 -14.07 -7.18 -2.22
N ASN A 130 -12.87 -7.77 -2.11
CA ASN A 130 -12.66 -9.21 -2.01
C ASN A 130 -11.57 -9.55 -1.00
N ILE A 131 -11.66 -10.75 -0.44
CA ILE A 131 -10.62 -11.40 0.35
C ILE A 131 -10.33 -12.73 -0.33
N LEU A 132 -9.12 -12.91 -0.85
CA LEU A 132 -8.71 -14.12 -1.57
C LEU A 132 -7.81 -14.94 -0.66
N GLN A 133 -8.28 -16.12 -0.28
CA GLN A 133 -7.57 -17.06 0.59
C GLN A 133 -6.70 -18.01 -0.24
N GLY A 134 -5.47 -18.24 0.20
CA GLY A 134 -4.51 -19.08 -0.50
C GLY A 134 -3.83 -18.38 -1.68
N PRO A 135 -2.83 -19.04 -2.30
CA PRO A 135 -2.06 -18.46 -3.39
C PRO A 135 -2.92 -18.25 -4.63
N GLN A 136 -2.76 -17.10 -5.27
CA GLN A 136 -3.50 -16.72 -6.49
C GLN A 136 -2.56 -16.71 -7.69
N THR A 137 -3.06 -17.11 -8.83
CA THR A 137 -2.41 -16.92 -10.12
C THR A 137 -2.73 -15.54 -10.69
N LEU A 138 -1.94 -15.08 -11.66
CA LEU A 138 -2.22 -13.83 -12.39
C LEU A 138 -3.64 -13.86 -13.00
N GLU A 139 -4.03 -14.98 -13.65
CA GLU A 139 -5.35 -15.13 -14.29
C GLU A 139 -6.51 -15.01 -13.28
N GLU A 140 -6.38 -15.60 -12.08
CA GLU A 140 -7.38 -15.50 -11.02
C GLU A 140 -7.51 -14.07 -10.52
N MET A 141 -6.39 -13.36 -10.33
CA MET A 141 -6.39 -11.95 -9.92
C MET A 141 -6.99 -11.04 -11.00
N GLU A 142 -6.63 -11.25 -12.28
CA GLU A 142 -7.21 -10.52 -13.42
C GLU A 142 -8.74 -10.67 -13.47
N LYS A 143 -9.23 -11.89 -13.28
CA LYS A 143 -10.67 -12.17 -13.25
C LYS A 143 -11.39 -11.44 -12.12
N VAL A 144 -10.82 -11.42 -10.92
CA VAL A 144 -11.40 -10.72 -9.76
C VAL A 144 -11.42 -9.21 -9.96
N LEU A 145 -10.38 -8.67 -10.60
CA LEU A 145 -10.21 -7.24 -10.86
C LEU A 145 -10.94 -6.77 -12.13
N ASN A 146 -11.51 -7.68 -12.92
CA ASN A 146 -12.11 -7.43 -14.25
C ASN A 146 -11.13 -6.69 -15.21
N LEU A 147 -9.91 -7.22 -15.31
CA LEU A 147 -8.81 -6.72 -16.16
C LEU A 147 -8.65 -7.55 -17.43
#